data_0431c3807c3b32023847a5c923f3e7f4
#
_entry.id   0431c3807c3b32023847a5c923f3e7f4
#
_cell.length_a   1.000
_cell.length_b   1.000
_cell.length_c   1.000
_cell.angle_alpha   90.00
_cell.angle_beta   90.00
_cell.angle_gamma   90.00
#
_symmetry.space_group_name_H-M   'P 1'
#
loop_
_entity.id
_entity.type
_entity.pdbx_description
1 polymer ?
#
loop_
_entity_poly.entity_id
_entity_poly.type
_entity_poly.pdbx_seq_one_letter_code
_entity_poly.pdbx_strand_id
1 'polypeptide(L)'
;MTIEEALKKDILLDYQKAWVSDHAVVKVWEKSRRIGASYVEALYSVLLAALSKKEGGMSCYYLSYAKEMTQQFVNDAAFWAKLLNIACGDLEELVIKDEDKDITVYKIRFDSGFEIWGLPSVARSLRSKQGHVIIDEAAFCDDLPELLKAALALQMWGGSVALLSTHNGEDNPFNDIIKEIHEGKKDYSLHRTTISEALQDGLYKRICDVQNQEWSAEKEAEWLTALVKNYGDGADEELYCNPTTTGTKYFPRALIDSVKEDVPVFRFSESDGFTFESE
;
A
#
# COMPACT_ATOMS: atom_id res chain seq x y z
N MET A 1 9.76 21.82 -10.44
CA MET A 1 9.09 22.09 -9.14
C MET A 1 9.67 21.15 -8.12
N THR A 2 10.07 21.67 -6.97
CA THR A 2 10.61 20.87 -5.86
C THR A 2 9.45 20.31 -5.02
N ILE A 3 9.75 19.30 -4.17
CA ILE A 3 8.81 18.80 -3.16
C ILE A 3 8.28 19.95 -2.29
N GLU A 4 9.18 20.87 -1.85
CA GLU A 4 8.81 22.04 -1.06
C GLU A 4 7.84 22.99 -1.80
N GLU A 5 7.98 23.17 -3.10
CA GLU A 5 7.08 23.99 -3.90
C GLU A 5 5.70 23.32 -4.10
N ALA A 6 5.65 21.99 -4.23
CA ALA A 6 4.40 21.24 -4.30
C ALA A 6 3.63 21.29 -2.97
N LEU A 7 4.35 21.19 -1.85
CA LEU A 7 3.77 21.27 -0.48
C LEU A 7 3.22 22.67 -0.13
N LYS A 8 3.75 23.73 -0.73
CA LYS A 8 3.27 25.11 -0.53
C LYS A 8 1.96 25.41 -1.27
N LYS A 9 1.61 24.62 -2.28
CA LYS A 9 0.30 24.73 -2.95
C LYS A 9 -0.73 23.96 -2.13
N ASP A 10 -1.88 24.56 -1.90
CA ASP A 10 -2.98 23.96 -1.09
C ASP A 10 -3.70 22.82 -1.83
N ILE A 11 -2.90 21.94 -2.45
CA ILE A 11 -3.37 20.80 -3.24
C ILE A 11 -3.54 19.55 -2.37
N LEU A 12 -2.70 19.42 -1.33
CA LEU A 12 -2.67 18.29 -0.42
C LEU A 12 -3.30 18.64 0.92
N LEU A 13 -3.98 17.68 1.52
CA LEU A 13 -4.44 17.73 2.91
C LEU A 13 -3.24 17.52 3.87
N ASP A 14 -3.36 17.91 5.13
CA ASP A 14 -2.20 17.95 6.03
C ASP A 14 -1.61 16.56 6.30
N TYR A 15 -2.42 15.53 6.45
CA TYR A 15 -1.92 14.14 6.55
C TYR A 15 -1.19 13.69 5.26
N GLN A 16 -1.61 14.16 4.09
CA GLN A 16 -0.94 13.86 2.81
C GLN A 16 0.39 14.61 2.70
N LYS A 17 0.45 15.87 3.19
CA LYS A 17 1.71 16.64 3.27
C LYS A 17 2.69 15.96 4.20
N ALA A 18 2.23 15.48 5.38
CA ALA A 18 3.06 14.75 6.32
C ALA A 18 3.69 13.51 5.68
N TRP A 19 2.91 12.72 4.93
CA TRP A 19 3.40 11.55 4.21
C TRP A 19 4.46 11.88 3.15
N VAL A 20 4.23 12.90 2.33
CA VAL A 20 5.18 13.32 1.27
C VAL A 20 6.46 13.91 1.85
N SER A 21 6.38 14.55 3.01
CA SER A 21 7.53 15.15 3.70
C SER A 21 8.36 14.14 4.47
N ASP A 22 7.86 12.94 4.68
CA ASP A 22 8.59 11.88 5.35
C ASP A 22 9.51 11.15 4.37
N HIS A 23 10.82 11.22 4.65
CA HIS A 23 11.88 10.61 3.85
C HIS A 23 12.50 9.38 4.53
N ALA A 24 11.79 8.77 5.49
CA ALA A 24 12.24 7.54 6.11
C ALA A 24 12.46 6.44 5.06
N VAL A 25 13.48 5.60 5.28
CA VAL A 25 13.83 4.52 4.35
C VAL A 25 12.70 3.50 4.24
N VAL A 26 12.01 3.24 5.37
CA VAL A 26 10.76 2.47 5.38
C VAL A 26 9.70 3.29 6.08
N LYS A 27 8.57 3.49 5.38
CA LYS A 27 7.41 4.16 5.95
C LYS A 27 6.16 3.29 5.78
N VAL A 28 5.29 3.31 6.77
CA VAL A 28 4.06 2.53 6.84
C VAL A 28 2.89 3.46 7.03
N TRP A 29 1.84 3.30 6.25
CA TRP A 29 0.61 4.06 6.40
C TRP A 29 -0.57 3.14 6.72
N GLU A 30 -0.92 3.12 7.98
CA GLU A 30 -2.17 2.59 8.50
C GLU A 30 -3.28 3.60 8.20
N LYS A 31 -4.14 3.29 7.27
CA LYS A 31 -5.02 4.30 6.67
C LYS A 31 -6.49 3.88 6.65
N SER A 32 -7.38 4.87 6.74
CA SER A 32 -8.77 4.70 6.35
C SER A 32 -8.90 4.50 4.84
N ARG A 33 -10.00 3.91 4.44
CA ARG A 33 -10.32 3.70 3.03
C ARG A 33 -10.65 5.02 2.32
N ARG A 34 -10.21 5.15 1.06
CA ARG A 34 -10.55 6.27 0.15
C ARG A 34 -10.12 7.67 0.63
N ILE A 35 -9.07 7.78 1.42
CA ILE A 35 -8.51 9.07 1.84
C ILE A 35 -7.46 9.64 0.87
N GLY A 36 -7.28 9.04 -0.31
CA GLY A 36 -6.35 9.50 -1.32
C GLY A 36 -4.89 9.13 -1.07
N ALA A 37 -4.61 8.07 -0.29
CA ALA A 37 -3.24 7.65 0.02
C ALA A 37 -2.47 7.22 -1.23
N SER A 38 -3.01 6.32 -2.06
CA SER A 38 -2.37 5.89 -3.32
C SER A 38 -2.18 7.05 -4.30
N TYR A 39 -3.14 8.00 -4.34
CA TYR A 39 -3.07 9.20 -5.17
C TYR A 39 -1.91 10.12 -4.77
N VAL A 40 -1.68 10.32 -3.48
CA VAL A 40 -0.54 11.14 -3.02
C VAL A 40 0.78 10.39 -3.10
N GLU A 41 0.78 9.06 -2.96
CA GLU A 41 1.98 8.26 -3.21
C GLU A 41 2.39 8.29 -4.69
N ALA A 42 1.43 8.37 -5.62
CA ALA A 42 1.74 8.60 -7.04
C ALA A 42 2.43 9.96 -7.25
N LEU A 43 1.99 11.03 -6.56
CA LEU A 43 2.71 12.31 -6.57
C LEU A 43 4.14 12.17 -6.04
N TYR A 44 4.31 11.52 -4.87
CA TYR A 44 5.65 11.31 -4.30
C TYR A 44 6.56 10.56 -5.26
N SER A 45 6.04 9.51 -5.92
CA SER A 45 6.75 8.76 -6.95
C SER A 45 7.16 9.62 -8.15
N VAL A 46 6.29 10.52 -8.61
CA VAL A 46 6.61 11.47 -9.69
C VAL A 46 7.75 12.41 -9.29
N LEU A 47 7.70 12.94 -8.06
CA LEU A 47 8.74 13.83 -7.56
C LEU A 47 10.08 13.10 -7.46
N LEU A 48 10.11 11.84 -6.98
CA LEU A 48 11.32 11.02 -6.95
C LEU A 48 11.85 10.70 -8.35
N ALA A 49 10.97 10.27 -9.27
CA ALA A 49 11.36 9.88 -10.62
C ALA A 49 11.78 11.07 -11.48
N ALA A 50 11.33 12.29 -11.16
CA ALA A 50 11.72 13.50 -11.87
C ALA A 50 13.12 14.03 -11.50
N LEU A 51 13.59 13.70 -10.29
CA LEU A 51 14.91 14.13 -9.82
C LEU A 51 16.04 13.41 -10.56
N SER A 52 17.19 14.08 -10.68
CA SER A 52 18.42 13.41 -11.12
C SER A 52 18.95 12.46 -10.04
N LYS A 53 19.77 11.48 -10.43
CA LYS A 53 20.41 10.56 -9.48
C LYS A 53 21.21 11.28 -8.39
N LYS A 54 21.83 12.43 -8.72
CA LYS A 54 22.61 13.24 -7.76
C LYS A 54 21.73 13.91 -6.70
N GLU A 55 20.47 14.17 -7.02
CA GLU A 55 19.47 14.78 -6.14
C GLU A 55 18.64 13.73 -5.39
N GLY A 56 19.00 12.45 -5.50
CA GLY A 56 18.30 11.36 -4.83
C GLY A 56 17.16 10.76 -5.67
N GLY A 57 17.08 11.10 -6.96
CA GLY A 57 16.10 10.52 -7.87
C GLY A 57 16.27 9.01 -8.05
N MET A 58 15.16 8.30 -8.22
CA MET A 58 15.11 6.86 -8.42
C MET A 58 13.83 6.41 -9.12
N SER A 59 13.87 5.21 -9.70
CA SER A 59 12.67 4.56 -10.22
C SER A 59 11.74 4.10 -9.10
N CYS A 60 10.43 4.06 -9.37
CA CYS A 60 9.41 3.67 -8.40
C CYS A 60 8.64 2.44 -8.91
N TYR A 61 8.37 1.51 -8.01
CA TYR A 61 7.73 0.23 -8.30
C TYR A 61 6.51 0.07 -7.41
N TYR A 62 5.34 0.32 -7.99
CA TYR A 62 4.06 0.14 -7.31
C TYR A 62 3.57 -1.29 -7.48
N LEU A 63 3.31 -1.96 -6.37
CA LEU A 63 2.82 -3.32 -6.31
C LEU A 63 1.44 -3.37 -5.68
N SER A 64 0.51 -4.04 -6.36
CA SER A 64 -0.83 -4.30 -5.84
C SER A 64 -1.33 -5.66 -6.32
N TYR A 65 -2.30 -6.22 -5.59
CA TYR A 65 -2.92 -7.49 -5.92
C TYR A 65 -3.84 -7.43 -7.15
N ALA A 66 -4.32 -6.23 -7.52
CA ALA A 66 -5.23 -6.04 -8.66
C ALA A 66 -4.56 -5.23 -9.79
N LYS A 67 -4.69 -5.74 -11.03
CA LYS A 67 -4.17 -5.10 -12.25
C LYS A 67 -4.72 -3.68 -12.43
N GLU A 68 -6.00 -3.50 -12.16
CA GLU A 68 -6.69 -2.21 -12.30
C GLU A 68 -6.10 -1.15 -11.36
N MET A 69 -5.66 -1.53 -10.17
CA MET A 69 -5.01 -0.63 -9.23
C MET A 69 -3.64 -0.19 -9.74
N THR A 70 -2.86 -1.11 -10.34
CA THR A 70 -1.56 -0.77 -10.93
C THR A 70 -1.71 0.18 -12.11
N GLN A 71 -2.71 -0.03 -12.96
CA GLN A 71 -3.03 0.88 -14.06
C GLN A 71 -3.45 2.26 -13.54
N GLN A 72 -4.34 2.30 -12.55
CA GLN A 72 -4.82 3.55 -11.97
C GLN A 72 -3.67 4.36 -11.35
N PHE A 73 -2.78 3.71 -10.61
CA PHE A 73 -1.62 4.38 -10.01
C PHE A 73 -0.72 5.04 -11.05
N VAL A 74 -0.43 4.36 -12.16
CA VAL A 74 0.39 4.93 -13.23
C VAL A 74 -0.34 6.05 -13.96
N ASN A 75 -1.68 5.96 -14.12
CA ASN A 75 -2.50 7.07 -14.63
C ASN A 75 -2.46 8.28 -13.70
N ASP A 76 -2.54 8.09 -12.38
CA ASP A 76 -2.43 9.16 -11.40
C ASP A 76 -1.04 9.81 -11.43
N ALA A 77 0.02 9.02 -11.62
CA ALA A 77 1.37 9.54 -11.82
C ALA A 77 1.47 10.39 -13.09
N ALA A 78 0.90 9.95 -14.21
CA ALA A 78 0.86 10.72 -15.46
C ALA A 78 0.08 12.04 -15.28
N PHE A 79 -1.04 12.00 -14.56
CA PHE A 79 -1.82 13.19 -14.21
C PHE A 79 -1.00 14.19 -13.37
N TRP A 80 -0.30 13.72 -12.34
CA TRP A 80 0.56 14.55 -11.51
C TRP A 80 1.73 15.14 -12.29
N ALA A 81 2.40 14.34 -13.14
CA ALA A 81 3.48 14.84 -13.99
C ALA A 81 2.99 16.00 -14.88
N LYS A 82 1.81 15.83 -15.50
CA LYS A 82 1.19 16.87 -16.32
C LYS A 82 0.83 18.11 -15.50
N LEU A 83 0.21 17.95 -14.34
CA LEU A 83 -0.19 19.06 -13.47
C LEU A 83 1.02 19.87 -12.98
N LEU A 84 2.13 19.19 -12.73
CA LEU A 84 3.38 19.78 -12.25
C LEU A 84 4.28 20.28 -13.40
N ASN A 85 3.84 20.09 -14.64
CA ASN A 85 4.61 20.40 -15.83
C ASN A 85 5.99 19.70 -15.87
N ILE A 86 6.03 18.45 -15.40
CA ILE A 86 7.19 17.57 -15.43
C ILE A 86 7.17 16.78 -16.73
N ALA A 87 8.29 16.81 -17.46
CA ALA A 87 8.41 16.07 -18.71
C ALA A 87 8.48 14.56 -18.48
N CYS A 88 7.58 13.84 -19.10
CA CYS A 88 7.54 12.38 -19.10
C CYS A 88 6.99 11.86 -20.44
N GLY A 89 7.29 10.59 -20.74
CA GLY A 89 6.70 9.88 -21.89
C GLY A 89 5.24 9.50 -21.68
N ASP A 90 4.66 8.92 -22.71
CA ASP A 90 3.31 8.34 -22.61
C ASP A 90 3.30 7.10 -21.70
N LEU A 91 2.11 6.76 -21.18
CA LEU A 91 1.91 5.52 -20.47
C LEU A 91 2.08 4.34 -21.42
N GLU A 92 2.98 3.43 -21.10
CA GLU A 92 3.23 2.21 -21.86
C GLU A 92 2.56 1.02 -21.15
N GLU A 93 1.80 0.23 -21.89
CA GLU A 93 1.33 -1.09 -21.48
C GLU A 93 2.27 -2.14 -22.08
N LEU A 94 2.83 -3.00 -21.23
CA LEU A 94 3.74 -4.05 -21.63
C LEU A 94 3.24 -5.41 -21.15
N VAL A 95 3.51 -6.43 -21.94
CA VAL A 95 3.27 -7.83 -21.54
C VAL A 95 4.61 -8.47 -21.22
N ILE A 96 4.81 -8.89 -19.98
CA ILE A 96 5.97 -9.63 -19.54
C ILE A 96 5.58 -11.11 -19.46
N LYS A 97 6.37 -11.97 -20.10
CA LYS A 97 6.22 -13.41 -19.96
C LYS A 97 6.85 -13.87 -18.66
N ASP A 98 6.06 -14.54 -17.83
CA ASP A 98 6.49 -15.10 -16.56
C ASP A 98 6.09 -16.58 -16.52
N GLU A 99 7.04 -17.45 -16.77
CA GLU A 99 6.82 -18.87 -17.01
C GLU A 99 5.77 -19.11 -18.12
N ASP A 100 4.60 -19.63 -17.78
CA ASP A 100 3.52 -19.90 -18.73
C ASP A 100 2.40 -18.83 -18.72
N LYS A 101 2.61 -17.67 -18.05
CA LYS A 101 1.61 -16.61 -17.93
C LYS A 101 2.09 -15.30 -18.53
N ASP A 102 1.21 -14.67 -19.29
CA ASP A 102 1.38 -13.31 -19.75
C ASP A 102 0.91 -12.32 -18.66
N ILE A 103 1.84 -11.50 -18.14
CA ILE A 103 1.56 -10.49 -17.12
C ILE A 103 1.60 -9.12 -17.75
N THR A 104 0.49 -8.40 -17.70
CA THR A 104 0.43 -7.00 -18.11
C THR A 104 1.01 -6.12 -17.02
N VAL A 105 1.93 -5.23 -17.40
CA VAL A 105 2.50 -4.20 -16.54
C VAL A 105 2.36 -2.84 -17.19
N TYR A 106 2.34 -1.80 -16.39
CA TYR A 106 2.26 -0.42 -16.86
C TYR A 106 3.50 0.35 -16.45
N LYS A 107 3.98 1.24 -17.31
CA LYS A 107 5.09 2.12 -16.96
C LYS A 107 4.98 3.48 -17.60
N ILE A 108 5.69 4.43 -17.02
CA ILE A 108 5.93 5.77 -17.54
C ILE A 108 7.40 6.12 -17.29
N ARG A 109 8.05 6.72 -18.27
CA ARG A 109 9.46 7.13 -18.19
C ARG A 109 9.57 8.64 -18.09
N PHE A 110 10.49 9.12 -17.26
CA PHE A 110 10.80 10.53 -17.07
C PHE A 110 12.11 10.92 -17.79
N ASP A 111 12.29 12.22 -18.08
CA ASP A 111 13.50 12.74 -18.72
C ASP A 111 14.77 12.52 -17.88
N SER A 112 14.63 12.34 -16.57
CA SER A 112 15.70 11.91 -15.67
C SER A 112 16.31 10.54 -16.03
N GLY A 113 15.59 9.74 -16.83
CA GLY A 113 15.87 8.34 -17.14
C GLY A 113 15.24 7.35 -16.16
N PHE A 114 14.65 7.83 -15.05
CA PHE A 114 13.91 6.98 -14.12
C PHE A 114 12.49 6.67 -14.61
N GLU A 115 11.89 5.65 -14.03
CA GLU A 115 10.60 5.11 -14.46
C GLU A 115 9.69 4.84 -13.25
N ILE A 116 8.38 4.95 -13.47
CA ILE A 116 7.36 4.45 -12.54
C ILE A 116 6.72 3.22 -13.17
N TRP A 117 6.65 2.12 -12.43
CA TRP A 117 6.10 0.84 -12.87
C TRP A 117 4.93 0.43 -12.01
N GLY A 118 3.86 -0.07 -12.62
CA GLY A 118 2.80 -0.82 -11.97
C GLY A 118 3.01 -2.32 -12.18
N LEU A 119 3.25 -3.05 -11.10
CA LEU A 119 3.65 -4.47 -11.10
C LEU A 119 2.71 -5.32 -10.23
N PRO A 120 2.58 -6.63 -10.47
CA PRO A 120 1.87 -7.52 -9.55
C PRO A 120 2.63 -7.67 -8.22
N SER A 121 1.88 -7.86 -7.13
CA SER A 121 2.40 -7.95 -5.75
C SER A 121 3.04 -9.31 -5.44
N VAL A 122 4.06 -9.68 -6.19
CA VAL A 122 4.85 -10.90 -5.96
C VAL A 122 6.34 -10.57 -5.86
N ALA A 123 7.05 -11.24 -4.98
CA ALA A 123 8.47 -10.98 -4.69
C ALA A 123 9.37 -11.01 -5.94
N ARG A 124 9.08 -11.91 -6.89
CA ARG A 124 9.83 -12.02 -8.15
C ARG A 124 9.73 -10.78 -9.04
N SER A 125 8.68 -9.96 -8.90
CA SER A 125 8.52 -8.70 -9.66
C SER A 125 9.61 -7.69 -9.35
N LEU A 126 10.28 -7.81 -8.20
CA LEU A 126 11.35 -6.93 -7.75
C LEU A 126 12.75 -7.40 -8.12
N ARG A 127 12.88 -8.59 -8.74
CA ARG A 127 14.20 -9.08 -9.20
C ARG A 127 14.82 -8.11 -10.20
N SER A 128 16.10 -7.80 -10.02
CA SER A 128 16.87 -6.85 -10.85
C SER A 128 16.33 -5.42 -10.86
N LYS A 129 15.48 -5.06 -9.92
CA LYS A 129 14.99 -3.69 -9.72
C LYS A 129 15.84 -2.98 -8.67
N GLN A 130 15.85 -1.63 -8.73
CA GLN A 130 16.49 -0.76 -7.74
C GLN A 130 15.74 0.56 -7.68
N GLY A 131 15.31 0.98 -6.49
CA GLY A 131 14.58 2.23 -6.29
C GLY A 131 13.59 2.20 -5.13
N HIS A 132 12.53 2.98 -5.24
CA HIS A 132 11.44 3.07 -4.29
C HIS A 132 10.37 2.01 -4.58
N VAL A 133 10.02 1.20 -3.57
CA VAL A 133 9.00 0.15 -3.67
C VAL A 133 7.78 0.57 -2.88
N ILE A 134 6.61 0.51 -3.52
CA ILE A 134 5.32 0.79 -2.90
C ILE A 134 4.51 -0.51 -2.87
N ILE A 135 4.11 -0.95 -1.69
CA ILE A 135 3.21 -2.09 -1.48
C ILE A 135 1.87 -1.51 -1.00
N ASP A 136 0.95 -1.36 -1.94
CA ASP A 136 -0.39 -0.83 -1.64
C ASP A 136 -1.36 -1.96 -1.35
N GLU A 137 -2.32 -1.69 -0.46
CA GLU A 137 -3.22 -2.68 0.12
C GLU A 137 -2.43 -3.89 0.68
N ALA A 138 -1.39 -3.59 1.46
CA ALA A 138 -0.43 -4.57 1.96
C ALA A 138 -1.09 -5.70 2.78
N ALA A 139 -2.16 -5.40 3.53
CA ALA A 139 -2.91 -6.39 4.30
C ALA A 139 -3.63 -7.43 3.42
N PHE A 140 -3.77 -7.18 2.11
CA PHE A 140 -4.44 -8.06 1.15
C PHE A 140 -3.48 -8.78 0.22
N CYS A 141 -2.16 -8.62 0.41
CA CYS A 141 -1.17 -9.36 -0.34
C CYS A 141 -1.11 -10.83 0.13
N ASP A 142 -1.03 -11.77 -0.82
CA ASP A 142 -1.01 -13.21 -0.53
C ASP A 142 0.16 -13.62 0.39
N ASP A 143 1.35 -13.04 0.15
CA ASP A 143 2.55 -13.27 0.96
C ASP A 143 3.30 -11.97 1.20
N LEU A 144 2.76 -11.15 2.10
CA LEU A 144 3.37 -9.88 2.50
C LEU A 144 4.78 -10.07 3.10
N PRO A 145 5.07 -11.07 3.95
CA PRO A 145 6.41 -11.27 4.52
C PRO A 145 7.48 -11.50 3.44
N GLU A 146 7.22 -12.35 2.44
CA GLU A 146 8.17 -12.60 1.36
C GLU A 146 8.33 -11.37 0.46
N LEU A 147 7.23 -10.70 0.13
CA LEU A 147 7.25 -9.49 -0.68
C LEU A 147 8.03 -8.36 0.01
N LEU A 148 7.78 -8.13 1.30
CA LEU A 148 8.50 -7.14 2.10
C LEU A 148 9.99 -7.46 2.18
N LYS A 149 10.36 -8.73 2.42
CA LYS A 149 11.76 -9.16 2.41
C LYS A 149 12.46 -8.84 1.09
N ALA A 150 11.78 -9.06 -0.03
CA ALA A 150 12.32 -8.72 -1.36
C ALA A 150 12.47 -7.20 -1.54
N ALA A 151 11.48 -6.41 -1.09
CA ALA A 151 11.52 -4.95 -1.14
C ALA A 151 12.65 -4.36 -0.28
N LEU A 152 12.83 -4.87 0.94
CA LEU A 152 13.89 -4.42 1.85
C LEU A 152 15.31 -4.66 1.29
N ALA A 153 15.50 -5.66 0.44
CA ALA A 153 16.79 -5.90 -0.19
C ALA A 153 17.25 -4.72 -1.09
N LEU A 154 16.32 -3.93 -1.63
CA LEU A 154 16.64 -2.77 -2.46
C LEU A 154 17.27 -1.62 -1.66
N GLN A 155 17.09 -1.60 -0.33
CA GLN A 155 17.68 -0.60 0.56
C GLN A 155 19.21 -0.64 0.56
N MET A 156 19.82 -1.80 0.33
CA MET A 156 21.29 -1.95 0.30
C MET A 156 21.96 -1.00 -0.71
N TRP A 157 21.22 -0.54 -1.70
CA TRP A 157 21.71 0.37 -2.74
C TRP A 157 20.94 1.70 -2.74
N GLY A 158 20.39 2.09 -1.59
CA GLY A 158 19.73 3.39 -1.41
C GLY A 158 18.26 3.42 -1.86
N GLY A 159 17.62 2.26 -2.03
CA GLY A 159 16.17 2.17 -2.23
C GLY A 159 15.39 2.44 -0.94
N SER A 160 14.08 2.67 -1.08
CA SER A 160 13.16 2.88 0.04
C SER A 160 11.87 2.09 -0.15
N VAL A 161 11.10 1.90 0.92
CA VAL A 161 9.88 1.10 0.91
C VAL A 161 8.74 1.88 1.57
N ALA A 162 7.59 1.89 0.92
CA ALA A 162 6.33 2.40 1.45
C ALA A 162 5.30 1.26 1.51
N LEU A 163 4.68 1.05 2.65
CA LEU A 163 3.54 0.14 2.83
C LEU A 163 2.31 0.96 3.14
N LEU A 164 1.23 0.73 2.40
CA LEU A 164 -0.05 1.41 2.61
C LEU A 164 -1.15 0.35 2.71
N SER A 165 -2.01 0.41 3.73
CA SER A 165 -3.19 -0.48 3.78
C SER A 165 -4.24 0.01 4.78
N THR A 166 -5.50 -0.39 4.55
CA THR A 166 -6.46 -0.65 5.63
C THR A 166 -6.07 -1.96 6.33
N HIS A 167 -6.68 -2.26 7.47
CA HIS A 167 -6.50 -3.55 8.12
C HIS A 167 -7.29 -4.67 7.43
N ASN A 168 -6.92 -5.90 7.74
CA ASN A 168 -7.62 -7.12 7.32
C ASN A 168 -7.47 -8.18 8.42
N GLY A 169 -8.00 -7.89 9.60
CA GLY A 169 -7.96 -8.73 10.80
C GLY A 169 -6.72 -8.55 11.68
N GLU A 170 -6.88 -8.89 12.97
CA GLU A 170 -5.83 -8.78 13.99
C GLU A 170 -4.60 -9.67 13.74
N ASP A 171 -4.82 -10.84 13.15
CA ASP A 171 -3.78 -11.84 12.86
C ASP A 171 -3.11 -11.63 11.49
N ASN A 172 -3.27 -10.46 10.88
CA ASN A 172 -2.73 -10.16 9.57
C ASN A 172 -1.26 -9.72 9.68
N PRO A 173 -0.36 -10.16 8.78
CA PRO A 173 1.05 -9.75 8.78
C PRO A 173 1.25 -8.23 8.75
N PHE A 174 0.36 -7.45 8.11
CA PHE A 174 0.43 -5.99 8.14
C PHE A 174 0.20 -5.44 9.56
N ASN A 175 -0.76 -5.99 10.31
CA ASN A 175 -0.98 -5.62 11.70
C ASN A 175 0.19 -6.04 12.60
N ASP A 176 0.82 -7.19 12.33
CA ASP A 176 2.03 -7.61 13.07
C ASP A 176 3.18 -6.61 12.87
N ILE A 177 3.37 -6.07 11.65
CA ILE A 177 4.36 -5.02 11.38
C ILE A 177 4.07 -3.77 12.23
N ILE A 178 2.82 -3.34 12.32
CA ILE A 178 2.41 -2.17 13.10
C ILE A 178 2.68 -2.39 14.59
N LYS A 179 2.34 -3.58 15.13
CA LYS A 179 2.66 -3.97 16.51
C LYS A 179 4.16 -3.93 16.78
N GLU A 180 4.98 -4.48 15.87
CA GLU A 180 6.43 -4.48 15.99
C GLU A 180 7.04 -3.06 15.97
N ILE A 181 6.44 -2.12 15.22
CA ILE A 181 6.84 -0.71 15.24
C ILE A 181 6.53 -0.09 16.61
N HIS A 182 5.31 -0.30 17.14
CA HIS A 182 4.92 0.22 18.45
C HIS A 182 5.76 -0.36 19.59
N GLU A 183 6.20 -1.61 19.47
CA GLU A 183 7.09 -2.27 20.43
C GLU A 183 8.57 -1.87 20.27
N GLY A 184 8.90 -1.03 19.29
CA GLY A 184 10.28 -0.62 19.00
C GLY A 184 11.17 -1.70 18.40
N LYS A 185 10.58 -2.79 17.89
CA LYS A 185 11.29 -3.89 17.21
C LYS A 185 11.67 -3.52 15.77
N LYS A 186 10.93 -2.60 15.16
CA LYS A 186 11.18 -2.06 13.81
C LYS A 186 11.29 -0.54 13.88
N ASP A 187 12.34 0.00 13.30
CA ASP A 187 12.57 1.44 13.17
C ASP A 187 12.00 1.93 11.82
N TYR A 188 10.68 1.76 11.66
CA TYR A 188 9.94 2.25 10.49
C TYR A 188 9.13 3.46 10.88
N SER A 189 9.00 4.44 9.99
CA SER A 189 8.10 5.57 10.20
C SER A 189 6.66 5.11 10.05
N LEU A 190 5.84 5.34 11.07
CA LEU A 190 4.43 4.97 11.07
C LEU A 190 3.54 6.20 10.98
N HIS A 191 2.71 6.24 9.94
CA HIS A 191 1.61 7.16 9.77
C HIS A 191 0.30 6.44 10.04
N ARG A 192 -0.60 7.08 10.76
CA ARG A 192 -1.97 6.61 10.96
C ARG A 192 -2.94 7.71 10.57
N THR A 193 -3.97 7.37 9.79
CA THR A 193 -4.99 8.34 9.38
C THR A 193 -6.35 7.65 9.33
N THR A 194 -7.16 7.88 10.34
CA THR A 194 -8.57 7.48 10.40
C THR A 194 -9.44 8.39 9.54
N ILE A 195 -10.69 7.97 9.29
CA ILE A 195 -11.66 8.82 8.61
C ILE A 195 -11.90 10.12 9.39
N SER A 196 -11.91 10.09 10.72
CA SER A 196 -12.13 11.29 11.55
C SER A 196 -11.00 12.29 11.42
N GLU A 197 -9.73 11.83 11.42
CA GLU A 197 -8.56 12.69 11.22
C GLU A 197 -8.55 13.26 9.80
N ALA A 198 -8.87 12.46 8.79
CA ALA A 198 -8.96 12.93 7.42
C ALA A 198 -10.05 14.01 7.23
N LEU A 199 -11.19 13.88 7.93
CA LEU A 199 -12.25 14.90 7.91
C LEU A 199 -11.80 16.19 8.61
N GLN A 200 -11.10 16.10 9.74
CA GLN A 200 -10.52 17.27 10.41
C GLN A 200 -9.56 18.03 9.49
N ASP A 201 -8.81 17.34 8.66
CA ASP A 201 -7.92 17.92 7.66
C ASP A 201 -8.65 18.40 6.37
N GLY A 202 -9.99 18.25 6.31
CA GLY A 202 -10.82 18.79 5.25
C GLY A 202 -11.12 17.82 4.10
N LEU A 203 -11.08 16.53 4.32
CA LEU A 203 -11.37 15.52 3.28
C LEU A 203 -12.77 15.72 2.67
N TYR A 204 -13.82 15.89 3.48
CA TYR A 204 -15.17 16.05 2.93
C TYR A 204 -15.34 17.38 2.18
N LYS A 205 -14.70 18.44 2.65
CA LYS A 205 -14.65 19.70 1.93
C LYS A 205 -14.03 19.53 0.53
N ARG A 206 -12.92 18.80 0.45
CA ARG A 206 -12.28 18.46 -0.83
C ARG A 206 -13.20 17.61 -1.73
N ILE A 207 -13.96 16.67 -1.17
CA ILE A 207 -14.95 15.88 -1.91
C ILE A 207 -16.04 16.81 -2.48
N CYS A 208 -16.55 17.75 -1.68
CA CYS A 208 -17.52 18.74 -2.13
C CYS A 208 -16.97 19.61 -3.27
N ASP A 209 -15.73 20.11 -3.14
CA ASP A 209 -15.07 20.91 -4.19
C ASP A 209 -14.98 20.14 -5.52
N VAL A 210 -14.58 18.87 -5.49
CA VAL A 210 -14.49 18.02 -6.69
C VAL A 210 -15.85 17.75 -7.30
N GLN A 211 -16.90 17.65 -6.47
CA GLN A 211 -18.26 17.39 -6.92
C GLN A 211 -19.04 18.68 -7.25
N ASN A 212 -18.43 19.87 -7.13
CA ASN A 212 -19.06 21.17 -7.26
C ASN A 212 -20.27 21.32 -6.32
N GLN A 213 -20.15 20.90 -5.08
CA GLN A 213 -21.15 20.99 -4.02
C GLN A 213 -20.70 21.96 -2.94
N GLU A 214 -21.65 22.62 -2.28
CA GLU A 214 -21.35 23.45 -1.11
C GLU A 214 -21.13 22.57 0.12
N TRP A 215 -20.02 22.78 0.80
CA TRP A 215 -19.72 22.15 2.08
C TRP A 215 -20.51 22.79 3.22
N SER A 216 -20.98 21.98 4.16
CA SER A 216 -21.38 22.43 5.49
C SER A 216 -21.05 21.36 6.53
N ALA A 217 -20.90 21.75 7.79
CA ALA A 217 -20.62 20.83 8.88
C ALA A 217 -21.75 19.81 9.10
N GLU A 218 -22.99 20.22 8.86
CA GLU A 218 -24.17 19.34 8.98
C GLU A 218 -24.12 18.26 7.91
N LYS A 219 -23.86 18.63 6.65
CA LYS A 219 -23.73 17.68 5.53
C LYS A 219 -22.57 16.70 5.77
N GLU A 220 -21.45 17.16 6.31
CA GLU A 220 -20.31 16.31 6.66
C GLU A 220 -20.69 15.28 7.72
N ALA A 221 -21.40 15.70 8.79
CA ALA A 221 -21.85 14.80 9.84
C ALA A 221 -22.88 13.76 9.33
N GLU A 222 -23.81 14.18 8.49
CA GLU A 222 -24.78 13.30 7.83
C GLU A 222 -24.09 12.29 6.91
N TRP A 223 -23.12 12.76 6.10
CA TRP A 223 -22.34 11.94 5.21
C TRP A 223 -21.53 10.87 5.98
N LEU A 224 -20.83 11.27 7.07
CA LEU A 224 -20.08 10.34 7.90
C LEU A 224 -20.99 9.31 8.56
N THR A 225 -22.15 9.74 9.08
CA THR A 225 -23.14 8.84 9.68
C THR A 225 -23.63 7.79 8.68
N ALA A 226 -23.95 8.22 7.46
CA ALA A 226 -24.38 7.33 6.39
C ALA A 226 -23.25 6.38 5.96
N LEU A 227 -22.02 6.88 5.87
CA LEU A 227 -20.83 6.08 5.52
C LEU A 227 -20.62 4.97 6.55
N VAL A 228 -20.55 5.30 7.85
CA VAL A 228 -20.38 4.33 8.94
C VAL A 228 -21.49 3.29 8.94
N LYS A 229 -22.75 3.72 8.77
CA LYS A 229 -23.89 2.82 8.69
C LYS A 229 -23.78 1.83 7.50
N ASN A 230 -23.28 2.31 6.36
CA ASN A 230 -23.11 1.46 5.15
C ASN A 230 -21.99 0.41 5.34
N TYR A 231 -20.93 0.75 6.07
CA TYR A 231 -19.85 -0.20 6.39
C TYR A 231 -20.25 -1.19 7.49
N GLY A 232 -21.22 -0.83 8.37
CA GLY A 232 -21.67 -1.70 9.46
C GLY A 232 -20.48 -2.16 10.34
N ASP A 233 -20.39 -3.47 10.59
CA ASP A 233 -19.34 -4.07 11.43
C ASP A 233 -17.91 -3.89 10.85
N GLY A 234 -17.78 -3.61 9.55
CA GLY A 234 -16.50 -3.32 8.92
C GLY A 234 -15.99 -1.90 9.12
N ALA A 235 -16.80 -0.99 9.72
CA ALA A 235 -16.43 0.40 9.87
C ALA A 235 -15.18 0.60 10.75
N ASP A 236 -15.05 -0.17 11.82
CA ASP A 236 -13.90 -0.09 12.72
C ASP A 236 -12.60 -0.36 12.00
N GLU A 237 -12.56 -1.39 11.18
CA GLU A 237 -11.37 -1.79 10.44
C GLU A 237 -11.09 -0.89 9.24
N GLU A 238 -12.10 -0.64 8.42
CA GLU A 238 -11.95 0.05 7.14
C GLU A 238 -11.87 1.59 7.26
N LEU A 239 -12.51 2.17 8.30
CA LEU A 239 -12.58 3.62 8.47
C LEU A 239 -11.77 4.14 9.66
N TYR A 240 -11.71 3.37 10.75
CA TYR A 240 -11.08 3.82 11.99
C TYR A 240 -9.73 3.20 12.28
N CYS A 241 -9.22 2.34 11.38
CA CYS A 241 -7.93 1.67 11.52
C CYS A 241 -7.86 0.83 12.82
N ASN A 242 -8.94 0.16 13.18
CA ASN A 242 -8.98 -0.74 14.32
C ASN A 242 -9.13 -2.17 13.81
N PRO A 243 -8.06 -2.99 13.82
CA PRO A 243 -8.15 -4.36 13.34
C PRO A 243 -9.14 -5.16 14.17
N THR A 244 -9.94 -5.99 13.51
CA THR A 244 -10.99 -6.77 14.17
C THR A 244 -10.61 -8.24 14.30
N THR A 245 -11.11 -8.90 15.35
CA THR A 245 -10.97 -10.35 15.54
C THR A 245 -11.87 -11.17 14.60
N THR A 246 -12.85 -10.51 13.95
CA THR A 246 -13.89 -11.13 13.11
C THR A 246 -13.47 -11.38 11.67
N GLY A 247 -12.16 -11.26 11.33
CA GLY A 247 -11.65 -11.67 10.02
C GLY A 247 -12.13 -13.09 9.67
N THR A 248 -12.41 -13.34 8.42
CA THR A 248 -12.93 -14.52 7.68
C THR A 248 -12.50 -15.92 8.17
N LYS A 249 -11.87 -16.06 9.30
CA LYS A 249 -11.47 -17.33 9.90
C LYS A 249 -12.63 -17.93 10.67
N TYR A 250 -13.05 -19.11 10.24
CA TYR A 250 -14.09 -19.91 10.90
C TYR A 250 -13.73 -20.21 12.37
N PHE A 251 -12.43 -20.26 12.69
CA PHE A 251 -11.89 -20.41 14.05
C PHE A 251 -10.85 -19.34 14.33
N PRO A 252 -11.02 -18.53 15.42
CA PRO A 252 -9.98 -17.62 15.91
C PRO A 252 -8.69 -18.37 16.23
N ARG A 253 -7.53 -17.77 15.95
CA ARG A 253 -6.21 -18.38 16.22
C ARG A 253 -6.06 -18.77 17.70
N ALA A 254 -6.56 -17.92 18.60
CA ALA A 254 -6.58 -18.21 20.04
C ALA A 254 -7.31 -19.52 20.39
N LEU A 255 -8.40 -19.83 19.68
CA LEU A 255 -9.10 -21.10 19.86
C LEU A 255 -8.29 -22.27 19.33
N ILE A 256 -7.65 -22.12 18.15
CA ILE A 256 -6.77 -23.15 17.59
C ILE A 256 -5.61 -23.40 18.53
N ASP A 257 -4.97 -22.34 19.05
CA ASP A 257 -3.83 -22.45 19.96
C ASP A 257 -4.23 -23.07 21.30
N SER A 258 -5.47 -22.82 21.78
CA SER A 258 -5.97 -23.42 23.03
C SER A 258 -6.25 -24.92 22.96
N VAL A 259 -6.40 -25.46 21.73
CA VAL A 259 -6.67 -26.90 21.51
C VAL A 259 -5.50 -27.63 20.85
N LYS A 260 -4.37 -26.95 20.66
CA LYS A 260 -3.14 -27.60 20.19
C LYS A 260 -2.60 -28.53 21.27
N GLU A 261 -2.40 -29.77 20.89
CA GLU A 261 -1.69 -30.77 21.69
C GLU A 261 -0.32 -31.02 21.05
N ASP A 262 0.68 -31.20 21.91
CA ASP A 262 2.05 -31.54 21.49
C ASP A 262 2.10 -33.03 21.20
N VAL A 263 1.59 -33.44 20.03
CA VAL A 263 1.59 -34.83 19.59
C VAL A 263 2.70 -35.07 18.56
N PRO A 264 3.37 -36.22 18.59
CA PRO A 264 4.39 -36.55 17.60
C PRO A 264 3.75 -36.60 16.19
N VAL A 265 4.28 -35.80 15.27
CA VAL A 265 3.83 -35.80 13.86
C VAL A 265 4.71 -36.77 13.07
N PHE A 266 4.12 -37.85 12.61
CA PHE A 266 4.79 -38.79 11.70
C PHE A 266 4.45 -38.39 10.26
N ARG A 267 5.50 -38.15 9.45
CA ARG A 267 5.36 -37.94 8.01
C ARG A 267 5.80 -39.22 7.31
N PHE A 268 4.87 -39.81 6.56
CA PHE A 268 5.14 -40.93 5.70
C PHE A 268 5.28 -40.48 4.28
N SER A 269 6.28 -40.95 3.55
CA SER A 269 6.40 -40.78 2.09
C SER A 269 6.00 -42.06 1.39
N GLU A 270 5.64 -42.02 0.11
CA GLU A 270 5.30 -43.20 -0.70
C GLU A 270 6.44 -44.23 -0.75
N SER A 271 7.68 -43.81 -0.50
CA SER A 271 8.87 -44.69 -0.42
C SER A 271 8.94 -45.59 0.84
N ASP A 272 8.09 -45.31 1.85
CA ASP A 272 8.19 -46.00 3.14
C ASP A 272 7.39 -47.31 3.18
N GLY A 273 6.75 -47.73 2.06
CA GLY A 273 6.14 -49.04 1.87
C GLY A 273 4.94 -49.36 2.76
N PHE A 274 4.22 -48.33 3.23
CA PHE A 274 3.03 -48.52 4.06
C PHE A 274 1.83 -48.96 3.19
N THR A 275 1.38 -50.18 3.39
CA THR A 275 0.08 -50.66 2.92
C THR A 275 -0.94 -50.52 4.04
N PHE A 276 -2.05 -49.77 3.79
CA PHE A 276 -3.20 -49.82 4.68
C PHE A 276 -3.92 -51.16 4.44
N GLU A 277 -3.88 -52.07 5.42
CA GLU A 277 -4.85 -53.14 5.48
C GLU A 277 -6.15 -52.57 6.03
N SER A 278 -7.20 -52.56 5.19
CA SER A 278 -8.58 -52.23 5.64
C SER A 278 -9.11 -53.46 6.38
N GLU A 279 -9.38 -53.35 7.69
CA GLU A 279 -10.33 -54.23 8.37
C GLU A 279 -11.77 -53.93 7.95
#